data_92ca12334f016fab2defea679908b12a
#
_entry.id   92ca12334f016fab2defea679908b12a
#
_cell.length_a   1.000
_cell.length_b   1.000
_cell.length_c   1.000
_cell.angle_alpha   90.00
_cell.angle_beta   90.00
_cell.angle_gamma   90.00
#
_symmetry.space_group_name_H-M   'P 1'
#
loop_
_entity.id
_entity.type
_entity.pdbx_description
1 polymer ?
#
loop_
_entity_poly.entity_id
_entity_poly.type
_entity_poly.pdbx_seq_one_letter_code
_entity_poly.pdbx_strand_id
1 'polypeptide(L)'
;MAKPGLSIAGEMERSPRTSASPIQRALIALEELAMGPRSAADIARVLGVNRSTALRLLQELEGTGYVARNLRTKEYGTVPARFYALIQDHRDHLDWSEQVDPVLRELRDEFGEAAVMAVPANGTMVYLAFFPSMHPVAVRERLGTVRPMHASALGKAYLSALSEQALDVELGQIQFVGGTQNAAQGPLELREKLEQMRGKGYAIDLDETFLGVTCVAAPLWIGTSVIGAVGVSGPSGRFADARTDEIGRRVAEVVRPLGGPMR
;
A
#
# COMPACT_ATOMS: atom_id res chain seq x y z
N MET A 1 -9.01 33.85 0.52
CA MET A 1 -9.64 32.87 1.42
C MET A 1 -9.33 31.47 0.87
N ALA A 2 -8.32 30.82 1.44
CA ALA A 2 -7.92 29.46 1.04
C ALA A 2 -8.74 28.45 1.84
N LYS A 3 -9.42 27.49 1.17
CA LYS A 3 -10.12 26.37 1.79
C LYS A 3 -9.11 25.35 2.31
N PRO A 4 -9.31 24.77 3.49
CA PRO A 4 -8.43 23.72 4.00
C PRO A 4 -8.67 22.43 3.20
N GLY A 5 -7.60 21.92 2.58
CA GLY A 5 -7.57 20.60 1.98
C GLY A 5 -7.67 19.52 3.07
N LEU A 6 -8.63 18.63 2.91
CA LEU A 6 -8.81 17.45 3.75
C LEU A 6 -7.60 16.51 3.56
N SER A 7 -6.69 16.52 4.52
CA SER A 7 -5.59 15.56 4.61
C SER A 7 -6.14 14.24 5.14
N ILE A 8 -6.36 13.29 4.23
CA ILE A 8 -6.64 11.89 4.60
C ILE A 8 -5.31 11.11 4.61
N ALA A 9 -4.38 11.56 5.45
CA ALA A 9 -3.30 10.72 5.94
C ALA A 9 -3.83 10.09 7.24
N GLY A 10 -4.18 8.80 7.19
CA GLY A 10 -4.55 8.05 8.39
C GLY A 10 -3.44 8.21 9.42
N GLU A 11 -3.75 8.86 10.54
CA GLU A 11 -2.92 8.87 11.73
C GLU A 11 -2.89 7.44 12.27
N MET A 12 -1.89 6.66 11.83
CA MET A 12 -1.42 5.56 12.67
C MET A 12 -0.94 6.19 13.96
N GLU A 13 -1.55 5.87 15.09
CA GLU A 13 -1.08 6.25 16.42
C GLU A 13 0.40 5.84 16.55
N ARG A 14 1.26 6.85 16.48
CA ARG A 14 2.70 6.66 16.56
C ARG A 14 3.03 6.44 18.03
N SER A 15 3.39 5.23 18.41
CA SER A 15 4.02 4.87 19.69
C SER A 15 5.06 5.93 20.11
N PRO A 16 5.28 6.20 21.41
CA PRO A 16 6.16 7.27 21.84
C PRO A 16 7.58 7.09 21.28
N ARG A 17 8.00 8.04 20.45
CA ARG A 17 9.22 8.05 19.62
C ARG A 17 10.53 8.13 20.40
N THR A 18 10.49 8.19 21.71
CA THR A 18 11.66 8.38 22.62
C THR A 18 12.61 7.18 22.69
N SER A 19 12.18 5.97 22.28
CA SER A 19 13.00 4.76 22.29
C SER A 19 13.48 4.30 20.90
N ALA A 20 13.25 5.09 19.84
CA ALA A 20 13.62 4.72 18.48
C ALA A 20 15.14 4.54 18.32
N SER A 21 15.55 3.44 17.68
CA SER A 21 16.96 3.20 17.32
C SER A 21 17.48 4.26 16.35
N PRO A 22 18.81 4.41 16.19
CA PRO A 22 19.37 5.34 15.20
C PRO A 22 18.86 5.10 13.77
N ILE A 23 18.68 3.83 13.38
CA ILE A 23 18.15 3.46 12.07
C ILE A 23 16.70 3.90 11.92
N GLN A 24 15.86 3.63 12.92
CA GLN A 24 14.46 4.07 12.91
C GLN A 24 14.34 5.60 12.83
N ARG A 25 15.20 6.33 13.54
CA ARG A 25 15.23 7.79 13.45
C ARG A 25 15.62 8.28 12.06
N ALA A 26 16.56 7.61 11.39
CA ALA A 26 16.98 7.94 10.03
C ALA A 26 15.82 7.76 9.04
N LEU A 27 15.08 6.65 9.11
CA LEU A 27 13.92 6.39 8.26
C LEU A 27 12.80 7.41 8.50
N ILE A 28 12.46 7.71 9.77
CA ILE A 28 11.46 8.73 10.11
C ILE A 28 11.89 10.12 9.57
N ALA A 29 13.17 10.47 9.68
CA ALA A 29 13.66 11.74 9.13
C ALA A 29 13.52 11.80 7.61
N LEU A 30 13.80 10.70 6.89
CA LEU A 30 13.63 10.62 5.44
C LEU A 30 12.16 10.76 5.04
N GLU A 31 11.23 10.11 5.75
CA GLU A 31 9.78 10.23 5.53
C GLU A 31 9.30 11.68 5.70
N GLU A 32 9.73 12.35 6.76
CA GLU A 32 9.37 13.75 7.00
C GLU A 32 9.96 14.70 5.94
N LEU A 33 11.19 14.45 5.51
CA LEU A 33 11.84 15.22 4.44
C LEU A 33 11.22 14.98 3.07
N ALA A 34 10.62 13.82 2.84
CA ALA A 34 9.86 13.52 1.62
C ALA A 34 8.58 14.35 1.50
N MET A 35 8.01 14.78 2.63
CA MET A 35 6.84 15.69 2.66
C MET A 35 7.21 17.15 2.35
N GLY A 36 8.49 17.48 2.36
CA GLY A 36 9.03 18.81 2.04
C GLY A 36 10.26 19.15 2.87
N PRO A 37 11.01 20.19 2.47
CA PRO A 37 12.21 20.62 3.19
C PRO A 37 11.93 20.98 4.65
N ARG A 38 12.87 20.63 5.56
CA ARG A 38 12.79 20.88 7.01
C ARG A 38 14.12 21.37 7.56
N SER A 39 14.05 22.19 8.62
CA SER A 39 15.23 22.54 9.40
C SER A 39 15.62 21.41 10.37
N ALA A 40 16.88 21.42 10.84
CA ALA A 40 17.32 20.46 11.87
C ALA A 40 16.51 20.60 13.18
N ALA A 41 15.95 21.76 13.47
CA ALA A 41 15.09 21.98 14.63
C ALA A 41 13.71 21.28 14.46
N ASP A 42 13.16 21.30 13.24
CA ASP A 42 11.89 20.63 12.96
C ASP A 42 12.05 19.12 13.06
N ILE A 43 13.11 18.57 12.47
CA ILE A 43 13.43 17.13 12.58
C ILE A 43 13.70 16.72 14.03
N ALA A 44 14.38 17.57 14.82
CA ALA A 44 14.59 17.32 16.24
C ALA A 44 13.27 17.19 17.01
N ARG A 45 12.29 18.05 16.69
CA ARG A 45 10.94 18.02 17.29
C ARG A 45 10.18 16.76 16.91
N VAL A 46 10.23 16.38 15.63
CA VAL A 46 9.58 15.15 15.13
C VAL A 46 10.14 13.89 15.79
N LEU A 47 11.47 13.83 15.93
CA LEU A 47 12.16 12.68 16.50
C LEU A 47 12.18 12.64 18.04
N GLY A 48 11.77 13.72 18.71
CA GLY A 48 11.86 13.83 20.18
C GLY A 48 13.30 13.83 20.70
N VAL A 49 14.26 14.40 19.93
CA VAL A 49 15.68 14.46 20.28
C VAL A 49 16.17 15.92 20.34
N ASN A 50 17.38 16.16 20.89
CA ASN A 50 17.98 17.47 20.84
C ASN A 50 18.45 17.83 19.41
N ARG A 51 18.59 19.15 19.15
CA ARG A 51 18.96 19.68 17.83
C ARG A 51 20.31 19.15 17.32
N SER A 52 21.29 18.95 18.20
CA SER A 52 22.61 18.45 17.81
C SER A 52 22.55 16.98 17.34
N THR A 53 21.73 16.16 17.96
CA THR A 53 21.49 14.78 17.53
C THR A 53 20.81 14.74 16.16
N ALA A 54 19.77 15.56 15.94
CA ALA A 54 19.11 15.66 14.64
C ALA A 54 20.06 16.19 13.55
N LEU A 55 20.89 17.20 13.88
CA LEU A 55 21.86 17.73 12.94
C LEU A 55 22.89 16.68 12.51
N ARG A 56 23.42 15.88 13.46
CA ARG A 56 24.36 14.81 13.16
C ARG A 56 23.72 13.76 12.28
N LEU A 57 22.49 13.35 12.58
CA LEU A 57 21.72 12.39 11.76
C LEU A 57 21.54 12.90 10.32
N LEU A 58 21.14 14.17 10.16
CA LEU A 58 20.97 14.79 8.85
C LEU A 58 22.28 14.88 8.06
N GLN A 59 23.41 15.15 8.73
CA GLN A 59 24.74 15.17 8.11
C GLN A 59 25.18 13.75 7.67
N GLU A 60 24.89 12.73 8.46
CA GLU A 60 25.13 11.34 8.08
C GLU A 60 24.29 10.95 6.86
N LEU A 61 23.00 11.30 6.81
CA LEU A 61 22.12 11.10 5.65
C LEU A 61 22.58 11.89 4.42
N GLU A 62 23.08 13.13 4.59
CA GLU A 62 23.67 13.93 3.53
C GLU A 62 24.93 13.25 2.98
N GLY A 63 25.78 12.70 3.84
CA GLY A 63 26.96 11.94 3.45
C GLY A 63 26.67 10.68 2.62
N THR A 64 25.48 10.08 2.80
CA THR A 64 25.00 8.94 1.98
C THR A 64 24.38 9.38 0.65
N GLY A 65 24.12 10.66 0.45
CA GLY A 65 23.51 11.23 -0.75
C GLY A 65 21.99 11.12 -0.83
N TYR A 66 21.29 10.64 0.22
CA TYR A 66 19.83 10.59 0.28
C TYR A 66 19.19 11.91 0.64
N VAL A 67 19.94 12.79 1.32
CA VAL A 67 19.53 14.09 1.76
C VAL A 67 20.51 15.14 1.24
N ALA A 68 20.02 16.32 0.93
CA ALA A 68 20.85 17.47 0.58
C ALA A 68 20.43 18.69 1.41
N ARG A 69 21.42 19.50 1.77
CA ARG A 69 21.19 20.76 2.49
C ARG A 69 21.12 21.92 1.51
N ASN A 70 20.07 22.72 1.59
CA ASN A 70 20.01 24.00 0.89
C ASN A 70 20.90 25.01 1.64
N LEU A 71 21.94 25.50 0.98
CA LEU A 71 22.93 26.42 1.60
C LEU A 71 22.32 27.78 1.94
N ARG A 72 21.28 28.20 1.24
CA ARG A 72 20.61 29.50 1.47
C ARG A 72 19.61 29.42 2.62
N THR A 73 18.66 28.46 2.60
CA THR A 73 17.62 28.33 3.63
C THR A 73 18.10 27.55 4.85
N LYS A 74 19.22 26.82 4.74
CA LYS A 74 19.78 25.90 5.76
C LYS A 74 18.86 24.71 6.06
N GLU A 75 17.82 24.50 5.26
CA GLU A 75 16.92 23.36 5.33
C GLU A 75 17.51 22.15 4.60
N TYR A 76 17.06 20.97 5.01
CA TYR A 76 17.37 19.69 4.40
C TYR A 76 16.17 19.20 3.61
N GLY A 77 16.41 18.53 2.48
CA GLY A 77 15.41 17.88 1.66
C GLY A 77 15.93 16.55 1.13
N THR A 78 15.05 15.67 0.71
CA THR A 78 15.46 14.44 0.02
C THR A 78 16.07 14.73 -1.34
N VAL A 79 16.95 13.84 -1.82
CA VAL A 79 17.49 13.84 -3.18
C VAL A 79 16.67 12.85 -4.02
N PRO A 80 15.66 13.31 -4.79
CA PRO A 80 14.72 12.42 -5.49
C PRO A 80 15.41 11.42 -6.42
N ALA A 81 16.46 11.84 -7.11
CA ALA A 81 17.21 10.98 -8.03
C ALA A 81 17.81 9.74 -7.35
N ARG A 82 18.19 9.84 -6.06
CA ARG A 82 18.75 8.71 -5.30
C ARG A 82 17.70 7.63 -5.02
N PHE A 83 16.48 8.05 -4.66
CA PHE A 83 15.35 7.15 -4.45
C PHE A 83 14.88 6.54 -5.77
N TYR A 84 14.83 7.36 -6.83
CA TYR A 84 14.46 6.88 -8.15
C TYR A 84 15.44 5.81 -8.66
N ALA A 85 16.73 5.97 -8.48
CA ALA A 85 17.74 4.96 -8.83
C ALA A 85 17.47 3.63 -8.11
N LEU A 86 17.21 3.65 -6.79
CA LEU A 86 16.87 2.44 -6.04
C LEU A 86 15.62 1.74 -6.58
N ILE A 87 14.59 2.51 -6.95
CA ILE A 87 13.36 1.96 -7.52
C ILE A 87 13.63 1.35 -8.89
N GLN A 88 14.42 1.99 -9.74
CA GLN A 88 14.78 1.46 -11.06
C GLN A 88 15.61 0.19 -10.93
N ASP A 89 16.68 0.21 -10.13
CA ASP A 89 17.49 -0.98 -9.87
C ASP A 89 16.64 -2.15 -9.36
N HIS A 90 15.65 -1.88 -8.52
CA HIS A 90 14.73 -2.90 -8.03
C HIS A 90 13.76 -3.38 -9.11
N ARG A 91 13.22 -2.47 -9.94
CA ARG A 91 12.30 -2.82 -11.05
C ARG A 91 12.98 -3.67 -12.12
N ASP A 92 14.26 -3.41 -12.42
CA ASP A 92 15.03 -4.21 -13.37
C ASP A 92 15.25 -5.67 -12.88
N HIS A 93 15.08 -5.92 -11.58
CA HIS A 93 15.04 -7.25 -10.97
C HIS A 93 13.63 -7.83 -10.76
N LEU A 94 12.58 -7.05 -11.05
CA LEU A 94 11.18 -7.46 -10.93
C LEU A 94 10.58 -7.68 -12.32
N ASP A 95 10.84 -8.85 -12.91
CA ASP A 95 10.29 -9.27 -14.23
C ASP A 95 8.75 -9.16 -14.33
N TRP A 96 8.05 -9.04 -13.19
CA TRP A 96 6.60 -9.00 -13.16
C TRP A 96 6.00 -7.64 -13.56
N SER A 97 6.73 -6.51 -13.48
CA SER A 97 6.16 -5.20 -13.81
C SER A 97 5.74 -5.10 -15.28
N GLU A 98 6.53 -5.69 -16.19
CA GLU A 98 6.20 -5.75 -17.62
C GLU A 98 4.96 -6.60 -17.89
N GLN A 99 4.67 -7.59 -17.06
CA GLN A 99 3.51 -8.47 -17.18
C GLN A 99 2.26 -7.89 -16.52
N VAL A 100 2.41 -7.16 -15.41
CA VAL A 100 1.28 -6.64 -14.61
C VAL A 100 0.75 -5.31 -15.14
N ASP A 101 1.59 -4.42 -15.64
CA ASP A 101 1.17 -3.11 -16.15
C ASP A 101 0.12 -3.20 -17.29
N PRO A 102 0.24 -4.12 -18.28
CA PRO A 102 -0.81 -4.34 -19.28
C PRO A 102 -2.14 -4.78 -18.67
N VAL A 103 -2.10 -5.68 -17.68
CA VAL A 103 -3.29 -6.18 -16.97
C VAL A 103 -4.01 -5.05 -16.23
N LEU A 104 -3.26 -4.21 -15.50
CA LEU A 104 -3.85 -3.07 -14.81
C LEU A 104 -4.46 -2.06 -15.77
N ARG A 105 -3.83 -1.83 -16.90
CA ARG A 105 -4.35 -0.93 -17.94
C ARG A 105 -5.63 -1.49 -18.54
N GLU A 106 -5.68 -2.77 -18.88
CA GLU A 106 -6.85 -3.46 -19.39
C GLU A 106 -8.02 -3.33 -18.42
N LEU A 107 -7.84 -3.65 -17.14
CA LEU A 107 -8.87 -3.54 -16.11
C LEU A 107 -9.39 -2.11 -15.94
N ARG A 108 -8.48 -1.12 -15.90
CA ARG A 108 -8.87 0.28 -15.83
C ARG A 108 -9.68 0.70 -17.04
N ASP A 109 -9.27 0.33 -18.24
CA ASP A 109 -9.92 0.75 -19.49
C ASP A 109 -11.29 0.08 -19.66
N GLU A 110 -11.43 -1.20 -19.23
CA GLU A 110 -12.68 -1.95 -19.29
C GLU A 110 -13.73 -1.43 -18.29
N PHE A 111 -13.33 -1.15 -17.05
CA PHE A 111 -14.27 -0.77 -15.99
C PHE A 111 -14.36 0.74 -15.74
N GLY A 112 -13.41 1.53 -16.24
CA GLY A 112 -13.29 2.96 -15.99
C GLY A 112 -12.81 3.31 -14.58
N GLU A 113 -12.62 2.32 -13.71
CA GLU A 113 -12.23 2.48 -12.30
C GLU A 113 -10.72 2.38 -12.11
N ALA A 114 -10.24 2.76 -10.92
CA ALA A 114 -8.83 2.63 -10.61
C ALA A 114 -8.41 1.16 -10.55
N ALA A 115 -7.30 0.82 -11.22
CA ALA A 115 -6.68 -0.50 -11.13
C ALA A 115 -5.39 -0.43 -10.32
N VAL A 116 -5.15 -1.41 -9.45
CA VAL A 116 -4.08 -1.38 -8.47
C VAL A 116 -3.45 -2.75 -8.28
N MET A 117 -2.13 -2.77 -8.07
CA MET A 117 -1.40 -3.93 -7.58
C MET A 117 -0.77 -3.60 -6.23
N ALA A 118 -0.86 -4.54 -5.30
CA ALA A 118 -0.21 -4.44 -4.00
C ALA A 118 0.49 -5.74 -3.61
N VAL A 119 1.53 -5.60 -2.79
CA VAL A 119 2.28 -6.72 -2.21
C VAL A 119 2.17 -6.70 -0.68
N PRO A 120 2.32 -7.86 -0.02
CA PRO A 120 2.29 -7.93 1.44
C PRO A 120 3.54 -7.30 2.06
N ALA A 121 3.37 -6.64 3.20
CA ALA A 121 4.45 -6.11 4.02
C ALA A 121 4.00 -6.00 5.49
N ASN A 122 4.54 -6.83 6.37
CA ASN A 122 4.32 -6.75 7.84
C ASN A 122 2.83 -6.63 8.23
N GLY A 123 1.97 -7.52 7.74
CA GLY A 123 0.53 -7.53 8.04
C GLY A 123 -0.28 -6.44 7.34
N THR A 124 0.30 -5.77 6.37
CA THR A 124 -0.34 -4.75 5.53
C THR A 124 -0.12 -5.04 4.05
N MET A 125 -0.81 -4.30 3.17
CA MET A 125 -0.60 -4.31 1.73
C MET A 125 -0.02 -2.98 1.29
N VAL A 126 1.04 -2.99 0.46
CA VAL A 126 1.71 -1.80 -0.09
C VAL A 126 1.48 -1.71 -1.59
N TYR A 127 1.00 -0.57 -2.08
CA TYR A 127 0.72 -0.34 -3.50
C TYR A 127 2.02 -0.14 -4.28
N LEU A 128 2.29 -1.01 -5.26
CA LEU A 128 3.45 -0.93 -6.14
C LEU A 128 3.11 -0.45 -7.55
N ALA A 129 1.86 -0.64 -8.01
CA ALA A 129 1.38 -0.07 -9.27
C ALA A 129 -0.04 0.48 -9.08
N PHE A 130 -0.35 1.58 -9.74
CA PHE A 130 -1.63 2.25 -9.66
C PHE A 130 -1.94 2.95 -10.98
N PHE A 131 -3.07 2.60 -11.58
CA PHE A 131 -3.63 3.24 -12.76
C PHE A 131 -4.91 3.99 -12.33
N PRO A 132 -4.93 5.31 -12.40
CA PRO A 132 -6.05 6.11 -11.89
C PRO A 132 -7.31 5.87 -12.71
N SER A 133 -8.46 5.97 -12.05
CA SER A 133 -9.79 5.91 -12.68
C SER A 133 -9.94 6.98 -13.76
N MET A 134 -10.72 6.67 -14.78
CA MET A 134 -11.10 7.59 -15.84
C MET A 134 -12.27 8.51 -15.46
N HIS A 135 -12.91 8.26 -14.32
CA HIS A 135 -14.03 9.06 -13.83
C HIS A 135 -13.59 10.31 -13.07
N PRO A 136 -14.35 11.43 -13.16
CA PRO A 136 -14.05 12.67 -12.42
C PRO A 136 -14.11 12.48 -10.89
N VAL A 137 -15.04 11.64 -10.42
CA VAL A 137 -15.16 11.24 -9.01
C VAL A 137 -14.58 9.85 -8.86
N ALA A 138 -13.46 9.74 -8.19
CA ALA A 138 -12.69 8.51 -8.12
C ALA A 138 -11.93 8.39 -6.80
N VAL A 139 -11.62 7.15 -6.42
CA VAL A 139 -10.65 6.87 -5.37
C VAL A 139 -9.27 7.32 -5.87
N ARG A 140 -8.60 8.16 -5.08
CA ARG A 140 -7.25 8.64 -5.39
C ARG A 140 -6.24 8.01 -4.46
N GLU A 141 -5.35 7.26 -5.05
CA GLU A 141 -4.26 6.58 -4.37
C GLU A 141 -2.92 6.94 -5.02
N ARG A 142 -1.84 6.48 -4.42
CA ARG A 142 -0.49 6.68 -4.93
C ARG A 142 0.38 5.47 -4.61
N LEU A 143 1.49 5.34 -5.31
CA LEU A 143 2.50 4.32 -5.01
C LEU A 143 2.97 4.48 -3.57
N GLY A 144 3.24 3.36 -2.90
CA GLY A 144 3.61 3.33 -1.48
C GLY A 144 2.44 3.49 -0.51
N THR A 145 1.20 3.65 -0.99
CA THR A 145 0.02 3.62 -0.10
C THR A 145 -0.03 2.29 0.64
N VAL A 146 -0.26 2.36 1.96
CA VAL A 146 -0.39 1.19 2.84
C VAL A 146 -1.85 0.98 3.21
N ARG A 147 -2.32 -0.27 3.14
CA ARG A 147 -3.70 -0.65 3.50
C ARG A 147 -3.71 -1.81 4.48
N PRO A 148 -4.64 -1.84 5.45
CA PRO A 148 -4.79 -2.98 6.35
C PRO A 148 -5.07 -4.27 5.57
N MET A 149 -4.31 -5.33 5.84
CA MET A 149 -4.45 -6.59 5.12
C MET A 149 -5.79 -7.26 5.39
N HIS A 150 -6.31 -7.17 6.62
CA HIS A 150 -7.58 -7.78 7.04
C HIS A 150 -8.84 -7.12 6.44
N ALA A 151 -8.76 -5.84 6.09
CA ALA A 151 -9.90 -5.06 5.60
C ALA A 151 -9.92 -4.96 4.08
N SER A 152 -8.76 -4.77 3.43
CA SER A 152 -8.69 -4.53 1.99
C SER A 152 -8.97 -5.79 1.16
N ALA A 153 -9.62 -5.62 0.00
CA ALA A 153 -9.80 -6.70 -0.96
C ALA A 153 -8.46 -7.33 -1.40
N LEU A 154 -7.43 -6.49 -1.61
CA LEU A 154 -6.10 -6.93 -1.99
C LEU A 154 -5.47 -7.84 -0.92
N GLY A 155 -5.60 -7.47 0.36
CA GLY A 155 -5.11 -8.29 1.47
C GLY A 155 -5.85 -9.62 1.59
N LYS A 156 -7.18 -9.56 1.53
CA LYS A 156 -8.02 -10.79 1.59
C LYS A 156 -7.77 -11.70 0.39
N ALA A 157 -7.58 -11.15 -0.81
CA ALA A 157 -7.22 -11.92 -2.00
C ALA A 157 -5.87 -12.63 -1.83
N TYR A 158 -4.84 -11.91 -1.39
CA TYR A 158 -3.53 -12.50 -1.08
C TYR A 158 -3.65 -13.61 -0.03
N LEU A 159 -4.27 -13.34 1.11
CA LEU A 159 -4.42 -14.30 2.20
C LEU A 159 -5.21 -15.55 1.78
N SER A 160 -6.24 -15.41 0.95
CA SER A 160 -7.05 -16.54 0.48
C SER A 160 -6.28 -17.53 -0.39
N ALA A 161 -5.17 -17.08 -0.99
CA ALA A 161 -4.30 -17.89 -1.87
C ALA A 161 -3.18 -18.62 -1.12
N LEU A 162 -2.97 -18.32 0.16
CA LEU A 162 -1.93 -18.93 0.98
C LEU A 162 -2.30 -20.35 1.42
N SER A 163 -1.28 -21.18 1.64
CA SER A 163 -1.45 -22.44 2.38
C SER A 163 -1.84 -22.13 3.84
N GLU A 164 -2.44 -23.09 4.54
CA GLU A 164 -2.84 -22.88 5.94
C GLU A 164 -1.65 -22.48 6.83
N GLN A 165 -0.49 -23.11 6.63
CA GLN A 165 0.72 -22.76 7.39
C GLN A 165 1.19 -21.31 7.12
N ALA A 166 1.18 -20.88 5.86
CA ALA A 166 1.56 -19.52 5.49
C ALA A 166 0.53 -18.49 5.99
N LEU A 167 -0.75 -18.85 5.93
CA LEU A 167 -1.83 -18.03 6.47
C LEU A 167 -1.71 -17.81 7.98
N ASP A 168 -1.36 -18.86 8.74
CA ASP A 168 -1.12 -18.74 10.20
C ASP A 168 0.01 -17.76 10.51
N VAL A 169 1.09 -17.80 9.75
CA VAL A 169 2.22 -16.87 9.89
C VAL A 169 1.79 -15.44 9.63
N GLU A 170 1.07 -15.21 8.52
CA GLU A 170 0.59 -13.86 8.18
C GLU A 170 -0.42 -13.32 9.20
N LEU A 171 -1.37 -14.15 9.64
CA LEU A 171 -2.36 -13.77 10.66
C LEU A 171 -1.69 -13.34 11.97
N GLY A 172 -0.54 -13.96 12.33
CA GLY A 172 0.25 -13.58 13.49
C GLY A 172 0.90 -12.19 13.39
N GLN A 173 1.02 -11.63 12.19
CA GLN A 173 1.59 -10.29 11.94
C GLN A 173 0.51 -9.21 11.81
N ILE A 174 -0.74 -9.58 11.52
CA ILE A 174 -1.83 -8.65 11.31
C ILE A 174 -2.23 -7.99 12.62
N GLN A 175 -2.16 -6.68 12.65
CA GLN A 175 -2.82 -5.87 13.66
C GLN A 175 -4.22 -5.52 13.13
N PHE A 176 -5.27 -5.99 13.83
CA PHE A 176 -6.67 -5.71 13.46
C PHE A 176 -7.04 -4.27 13.84
N VAL A 177 -6.31 -3.31 13.25
CA VAL A 177 -6.47 -1.88 13.47
C VAL A 177 -6.67 -1.19 12.13
N GLY A 178 -7.55 -0.21 12.10
CA GLY A 178 -7.96 0.46 10.86
C GLY A 178 -9.08 -0.27 10.14
N GLY A 179 -9.65 0.39 9.15
CA GLY A 179 -10.88 -0.07 8.51
C GLY A 179 -12.13 0.42 9.24
N THR A 180 -13.28 0.03 8.74
CA THR A 180 -14.60 0.35 9.29
C THR A 180 -15.10 -0.78 10.19
N GLN A 181 -16.29 -0.61 10.75
CA GLN A 181 -16.98 -1.69 11.48
C GLN A 181 -17.35 -2.92 10.62
N ASN A 182 -17.29 -2.81 9.29
CA ASN A 182 -17.56 -3.90 8.37
C ASN A 182 -16.34 -4.82 8.16
N ALA A 183 -15.13 -4.34 8.50
CA ALA A 183 -13.92 -5.12 8.43
C ALA A 183 -13.90 -6.21 9.50
N ALA A 184 -13.19 -7.31 9.24
CA ALA A 184 -12.96 -8.35 10.22
C ALA A 184 -12.27 -7.78 11.47
N GLN A 185 -12.81 -8.06 12.65
CA GLN A 185 -12.31 -7.55 13.93
C GLN A 185 -11.31 -8.50 14.61
N GLY A 186 -11.06 -9.67 14.00
CA GLY A 186 -10.14 -10.66 14.53
C GLY A 186 -9.86 -11.81 13.56
N PRO A 187 -8.92 -12.69 13.91
CA PRO A 187 -8.44 -13.74 13.02
C PRO A 187 -9.53 -14.78 12.67
N LEU A 188 -10.46 -15.06 13.57
CA LEU A 188 -11.55 -16.01 13.30
C LEU A 188 -12.50 -15.47 12.24
N GLU A 189 -12.97 -14.24 12.42
CA GLU A 189 -13.87 -13.60 11.46
C GLU A 189 -13.19 -13.43 10.08
N LEU A 190 -11.90 -13.09 10.08
CA LEU A 190 -11.14 -13.01 8.83
C LEU A 190 -11.09 -14.37 8.13
N ARG A 191 -10.82 -15.47 8.85
CA ARG A 191 -10.82 -16.81 8.27
C ARG A 191 -12.17 -17.17 7.63
N GLU A 192 -13.28 -16.89 8.29
CA GLU A 192 -14.62 -17.15 7.74
C GLU A 192 -14.84 -16.39 6.43
N LYS A 193 -14.43 -15.11 6.37
CA LYS A 193 -14.48 -14.32 5.13
C LYS A 193 -13.59 -14.92 4.03
N LEU A 194 -12.37 -15.35 4.36
CA LEU A 194 -11.44 -15.96 3.39
C LEU A 194 -11.98 -17.27 2.82
N GLU A 195 -12.60 -18.12 3.62
CA GLU A 195 -13.22 -19.36 3.12
C GLU A 195 -14.31 -19.10 2.06
N GLN A 196 -15.16 -18.08 2.29
CA GLN A 196 -16.17 -17.69 1.32
C GLN A 196 -15.57 -17.19 0.00
N MET A 197 -14.35 -16.65 0.02
CA MET A 197 -13.66 -16.07 -1.14
C MET A 197 -12.85 -17.11 -1.93
N ARG A 198 -12.30 -18.13 -1.26
CA ARG A 198 -11.49 -19.19 -1.90
C ARG A 198 -12.21 -19.83 -3.09
N GLY A 199 -13.50 -20.14 -2.94
CA GLY A 199 -14.30 -20.75 -4.01
C GLY A 199 -14.58 -19.84 -5.20
N LYS A 200 -14.53 -18.52 -5.01
CA LYS A 200 -14.80 -17.50 -6.05
C LYS A 200 -13.54 -17.15 -6.86
N GLY A 201 -12.35 -17.27 -6.28
CA GLY A 201 -11.08 -16.84 -6.87
C GLY A 201 -10.81 -15.34 -6.83
N TYR A 202 -11.66 -14.57 -6.13
CA TYR A 202 -11.49 -13.15 -5.87
C TYR A 202 -12.06 -12.76 -4.50
N ALA A 203 -11.60 -11.63 -3.98
CA ALA A 203 -12.04 -11.06 -2.72
C ALA A 203 -12.71 -9.70 -2.94
N ILE A 204 -13.62 -9.35 -2.05
CA ILE A 204 -14.36 -8.07 -2.08
C ILE A 204 -14.09 -7.32 -0.76
N ASP A 205 -13.85 -6.04 -0.87
CA ASP A 205 -13.92 -5.06 0.21
C ASP A 205 -15.14 -4.18 -0.07
N LEU A 206 -16.22 -4.42 0.64
CA LEU A 206 -17.44 -3.62 0.57
C LEU A 206 -17.48 -2.71 1.79
N ASP A 207 -17.02 -1.47 1.63
CA ASP A 207 -17.00 -0.49 2.72
C ASP A 207 -16.19 -0.96 3.95
N GLU A 208 -15.26 -1.88 3.80
CA GLU A 208 -14.45 -2.42 4.91
C GLU A 208 -13.21 -1.55 5.19
N THR A 209 -12.49 -1.12 4.16
CA THR A 209 -11.36 -0.20 4.33
C THR A 209 -11.84 1.23 4.57
N PHE A 210 -12.79 1.70 3.75
CA PHE A 210 -13.42 3.03 3.85
C PHE A 210 -14.89 2.96 3.47
N LEU A 211 -15.73 3.67 4.22
CA LEU A 211 -17.14 3.83 3.85
C LEU A 211 -17.25 4.54 2.49
N GLY A 212 -18.12 4.04 1.63
CA GLY A 212 -18.35 4.58 0.28
C GLY A 212 -17.32 4.11 -0.76
N VAL A 213 -16.43 3.18 -0.41
CA VAL A 213 -15.43 2.59 -1.32
C VAL A 213 -15.59 1.09 -1.38
N THR A 214 -15.65 0.57 -2.60
CA THR A 214 -15.63 -0.88 -2.88
C THR A 214 -14.39 -1.20 -3.71
N CYS A 215 -13.73 -2.29 -3.33
CA CYS A 215 -12.62 -2.86 -4.09
C CYS A 215 -12.86 -4.34 -4.32
N VAL A 216 -12.49 -4.82 -5.51
CA VAL A 216 -12.52 -6.25 -5.87
C VAL A 216 -11.14 -6.65 -6.34
N ALA A 217 -10.58 -7.73 -5.81
CA ALA A 217 -9.21 -8.13 -6.09
C ALA A 217 -9.06 -9.64 -6.23
N ALA A 218 -8.11 -10.07 -7.04
CA ALA A 218 -7.68 -11.46 -7.15
C ALA A 218 -6.20 -11.62 -6.78
N PRO A 219 -5.79 -12.79 -6.28
CA PRO A 219 -4.40 -13.05 -5.95
C PRO A 219 -3.52 -13.02 -7.19
N LEU A 220 -2.36 -12.37 -7.08
CA LEU A 220 -1.36 -12.32 -8.14
C LEU A 220 -0.31 -13.39 -7.92
N TRP A 221 -0.24 -14.31 -8.88
CA TRP A 221 0.75 -15.37 -8.92
C TRP A 221 1.79 -15.07 -9.99
N ILE A 222 3.06 -15.37 -9.68
CA ILE A 222 4.12 -15.46 -10.67
C ILE A 222 4.67 -16.88 -10.59
N GLY A 223 4.52 -17.63 -11.66
CA GLY A 223 4.74 -19.07 -11.60
C GLY A 223 3.85 -19.74 -10.54
N THR A 224 4.45 -20.36 -9.53
CA THR A 224 3.73 -21.06 -8.44
C THR A 224 3.69 -20.26 -7.12
N SER A 225 4.25 -19.07 -7.11
CA SER A 225 4.32 -18.22 -5.90
C SER A 225 3.30 -17.12 -5.95
N VAL A 226 2.47 -16.98 -4.90
CA VAL A 226 1.62 -15.81 -4.72
C VAL A 226 2.46 -14.65 -4.20
N ILE A 227 2.52 -13.56 -4.95
CA ILE A 227 3.39 -12.40 -4.63
C ILE A 227 2.61 -11.18 -4.15
N GLY A 228 1.29 -11.19 -4.31
CA GLY A 228 0.44 -10.05 -3.96
C GLY A 228 -0.97 -10.21 -4.48
N ALA A 229 -1.59 -9.09 -4.85
CA ALA A 229 -2.93 -9.07 -5.44
C ALA A 229 -3.08 -7.91 -6.42
N VAL A 230 -3.97 -8.08 -7.39
CA VAL A 230 -4.42 -7.06 -8.34
C VAL A 230 -5.90 -6.82 -8.13
N GLY A 231 -6.35 -5.56 -8.21
CA GLY A 231 -7.75 -5.24 -8.00
C GLY A 231 -8.20 -3.96 -8.70
N VAL A 232 -9.51 -3.78 -8.66
CA VAL A 232 -10.22 -2.59 -9.18
C VAL A 232 -10.95 -1.94 -8.01
N SER A 233 -10.81 -0.61 -7.87
CA SER A 233 -11.34 0.15 -6.75
C SER A 233 -12.07 1.40 -7.20
N GLY A 234 -13.24 1.66 -6.61
CA GLY A 234 -14.04 2.85 -6.90
C GLY A 234 -15.09 3.13 -5.85
N PRO A 235 -15.90 4.20 -6.01
CA PRO A 235 -17.03 4.51 -5.15
C PRO A 235 -18.07 3.39 -5.15
N SER A 236 -18.55 2.98 -3.96
CA SER A 236 -19.50 1.86 -3.79
C SER A 236 -20.76 1.99 -4.62
N GLY A 237 -21.23 3.22 -4.89
CA GLY A 237 -22.41 3.45 -5.72
C GLY A 237 -22.29 2.99 -7.18
N ARG A 238 -21.07 2.65 -7.65
CA ARG A 238 -20.82 2.07 -8.98
C ARG A 238 -20.55 0.57 -8.95
N PHE A 239 -20.58 -0.04 -7.76
CA PHE A 239 -20.34 -1.47 -7.53
C PHE A 239 -21.63 -2.13 -6.99
N ALA A 240 -22.69 -2.14 -7.80
CA ALA A 240 -23.85 -2.97 -7.49
C ALA A 240 -23.47 -4.46 -7.51
N ASP A 241 -24.17 -5.32 -6.76
CA ASP A 241 -23.77 -6.71 -6.53
C ASP A 241 -23.40 -7.48 -7.80
N ALA A 242 -24.26 -7.41 -8.83
CA ALA A 242 -24.00 -8.10 -10.11
C ALA A 242 -22.74 -7.59 -10.81
N ARG A 243 -22.48 -6.27 -10.76
CA ARG A 243 -21.27 -5.68 -11.33
C ARG A 243 -20.03 -6.01 -10.52
N THR A 244 -20.15 -6.09 -9.20
CA THR A 244 -19.05 -6.48 -8.32
C THR A 244 -18.59 -7.91 -8.61
N ASP A 245 -19.52 -8.83 -8.79
CA ASP A 245 -19.20 -10.21 -9.18
C ASP A 245 -18.65 -10.32 -10.62
N GLU A 246 -19.12 -9.49 -11.55
CA GLU A 246 -18.57 -9.39 -12.91
C GLU A 246 -17.10 -8.94 -12.88
N ILE A 247 -16.83 -7.82 -12.19
CA ILE A 247 -15.47 -7.30 -12.00
C ILE A 247 -14.58 -8.36 -11.35
N GLY A 248 -15.06 -9.04 -10.29
CA GLY A 248 -14.30 -10.06 -9.58
C GLY A 248 -13.88 -11.22 -10.47
N ARG A 249 -14.80 -11.75 -11.25
CA ARG A 249 -14.52 -12.82 -12.21
C ARG A 249 -13.52 -12.36 -13.28
N ARG A 250 -13.68 -11.14 -13.79
CA ARG A 250 -12.79 -10.60 -14.81
C ARG A 250 -11.38 -10.35 -14.28
N VAL A 251 -11.24 -9.78 -13.08
CA VAL A 251 -9.93 -9.61 -12.43
C VAL A 251 -9.25 -10.98 -12.26
N ALA A 252 -9.97 -12.00 -11.75
CA ALA A 252 -9.41 -13.34 -11.59
C ALA A 252 -9.02 -13.98 -12.94
N GLU A 253 -9.77 -13.72 -14.01
CA GLU A 253 -9.49 -14.21 -15.35
C GLU A 253 -8.19 -13.61 -15.93
N VAL A 254 -8.03 -12.28 -15.88
CA VAL A 254 -6.89 -11.60 -16.52
C VAL A 254 -5.58 -11.80 -15.78
N VAL A 255 -5.60 -12.08 -14.46
CA VAL A 255 -4.38 -12.38 -13.70
C VAL A 255 -3.95 -13.86 -13.81
N ARG A 256 -4.86 -14.77 -14.17
CA ARG A 256 -4.59 -16.23 -14.29
C ARG A 256 -3.42 -16.57 -15.21
N PRO A 257 -3.24 -15.93 -16.39
CA PRO A 257 -2.12 -16.24 -17.29
C PRO A 257 -0.75 -15.98 -16.69
N LEU A 258 -0.65 -15.14 -15.65
CA LEU A 258 0.61 -14.77 -15.02
C LEU A 258 1.14 -15.87 -14.09
N GLY A 259 0.25 -16.77 -13.61
CA GLY A 259 0.63 -17.90 -12.76
C GLY A 259 -0.55 -18.46 -11.96
N GLY A 260 -0.29 -19.50 -11.19
CA GLY A 260 -1.31 -20.13 -10.34
C GLY A 260 -0.73 -21.24 -9.47
N PRO A 261 -1.53 -21.77 -8.52
CA PRO A 261 -1.10 -22.89 -7.69
C PRO A 261 -0.77 -24.11 -8.55
N MET A 262 0.23 -24.88 -8.15
CA MET A 262 0.47 -26.20 -8.76
C MET A 262 -0.80 -27.05 -8.61
N ARG A 263 -1.29 -27.61 -9.73
CA ARG A 263 -2.43 -28.53 -9.74
C ARG A 263 -2.03 -29.90 -9.27
#